data_b6a11d39fec8c72a0fb64d0b277ce2e6
#
_entry.id   b6a11d39fec8c72a0fb64d0b277ce2e6
#
_cell.length_a   1.000
_cell.length_b   1.000
_cell.length_c   1.000
_cell.angle_alpha   90.00
_cell.angle_beta   90.00
_cell.angle_gamma   90.00
#
_symmetry.space_group_name_H-M   'P 1'
#
loop_
_entity.id
_entity.type
_entity.pdbx_description
1 polymer ?
#
loop_
_entity_poly.entity_id
_entity_poly.type
_entity_poly.pdbx_seq_one_letter_code
_entity_poly.pdbx_strand_id
1 'polypeptide(L)'
;MTDSLERNLQHRRRVLRALLWMTLIAGASFALINIKRELYLLASLELIYAAFAAFMLRFVDTTPHLKAWTLAFLVPFFCIMVIALLLPQSSFTVFAWIQSIPIISYLLLGKRGGFWMALIFISLGVLAFNVRYVTELSLVNMAVMANVGFSALAVMLFSHIYERSRDDNEQRLIELAGTDSLT
;
A
#
# COMPACT_ATOMS: atom_id res chain seq x y z
N MET A 1 23.08 -3.54 18.15
CA MET A 1 22.13 -4.38 17.38
C MET A 1 20.67 -4.20 17.78
N THR A 2 20.35 -4.04 19.06
CA THR A 2 18.99 -3.72 19.57
C THR A 2 18.48 -2.36 19.11
N ASP A 3 19.31 -1.33 19.13
CA ASP A 3 18.99 0.06 18.81
C ASP A 3 18.55 0.29 17.33
N SER A 4 19.14 -0.42 16.39
CA SER A 4 18.76 -0.34 14.96
C SER A 4 17.44 -1.02 14.68
N LEU A 5 17.20 -2.15 15.36
CA LEU A 5 15.94 -2.89 15.25
C LEU A 5 14.77 -2.07 15.80
N GLU A 6 14.99 -1.41 16.95
CA GLU A 6 13.98 -0.52 17.54
C GLU A 6 13.68 0.69 16.67
N ARG A 7 14.70 1.33 16.08
CA ARG A 7 14.51 2.46 15.14
C ARG A 7 13.70 2.06 13.92
N ASN A 8 13.98 0.89 13.34
CA ASN A 8 13.22 0.39 12.19
C ASN A 8 11.75 0.10 12.55
N LEU A 9 11.50 -0.51 13.72
CA LEU A 9 10.15 -0.74 14.22
C LEU A 9 9.40 0.59 14.47
N GLN A 10 10.06 1.58 15.06
CA GLN A 10 9.48 2.92 15.29
C GLN A 10 9.17 3.63 13.97
N HIS A 11 10.05 3.52 12.97
CA HIS A 11 9.79 4.09 11.63
C HIS A 11 8.54 3.46 11.00
N ARG A 12 8.45 2.13 10.95
CA ARG A 12 7.29 1.41 10.40
C ARG A 12 6.00 1.74 11.15
N ARG A 13 6.07 1.90 12.47
CA ARG A 13 4.94 2.31 13.30
C ARG A 13 4.47 3.73 12.95
N ARG A 14 5.38 4.67 12.71
CA ARG A 14 5.05 6.04 12.26
C ARG A 14 4.39 6.02 10.87
N VAL A 15 4.93 5.25 9.94
CA VAL A 15 4.35 5.11 8.60
C VAL A 15 2.95 4.49 8.67
N LEU A 16 2.78 3.41 9.45
CA LEU A 16 1.46 2.80 9.64
C LEU A 16 0.47 3.78 10.24
N ARG A 17 0.88 4.55 11.26
CA ARG A 17 0.02 5.58 11.87
C ARG A 17 -0.40 6.65 10.86
N ALA A 18 0.52 7.13 10.04
CA ALA A 18 0.22 8.11 8.99
C ALA A 18 -0.80 7.55 7.98
N LEU A 19 -0.64 6.29 7.56
CA LEU A 19 -1.57 5.62 6.68
C LEU A 19 -2.95 5.39 7.32
N LEU A 20 -3.00 5.05 8.60
CA LEU A 20 -4.26 4.92 9.35
C LEU A 20 -5.03 6.26 9.39
N TRP A 21 -4.33 7.38 9.65
CA TRP A 21 -4.93 8.71 9.59
C TRP A 21 -5.42 9.07 8.20
N MET A 22 -4.59 8.82 7.18
CA MET A 22 -4.97 9.04 5.79
C MET A 22 -6.21 8.21 5.42
N THR A 23 -6.25 6.94 5.81
CA THR A 23 -7.37 6.03 5.55
C THR A 23 -8.64 6.49 6.27
N LEU A 24 -8.54 6.96 7.51
CA LEU A 24 -9.68 7.49 8.26
C LEU A 24 -10.28 8.71 7.55
N ILE A 25 -9.44 9.68 7.18
CA ILE A 25 -9.89 10.91 6.54
C ILE A 25 -10.40 10.64 5.13
N ALA A 26 -9.60 9.94 4.30
CA ALA A 26 -9.97 9.63 2.92
C ALA A 26 -11.16 8.69 2.85
N GLY A 27 -11.20 7.64 3.69
CA GLY A 27 -12.31 6.68 3.74
C GLY A 27 -13.64 7.35 4.10
N ALA A 28 -13.66 8.21 5.12
CA ALA A 28 -14.85 8.98 5.47
C ALA A 28 -15.28 9.93 4.32
N SER A 29 -14.31 10.61 3.71
CA SER A 29 -14.58 11.53 2.60
C SER A 29 -15.13 10.82 1.36
N PHE A 30 -14.51 9.71 0.95
CA PHE A 30 -14.96 8.92 -0.19
C PHE A 30 -16.31 8.25 0.08
N ALA A 31 -16.54 7.75 1.30
CA ALA A 31 -17.83 7.20 1.68
C ALA A 31 -18.97 8.22 1.51
N LEU A 32 -18.78 9.46 1.94
CA LEU A 32 -19.75 10.54 1.74
C LEU A 32 -20.01 10.82 0.26
N ILE A 33 -18.95 10.82 -0.57
CA ILE A 33 -19.07 10.99 -2.02
C ILE A 33 -19.83 9.82 -2.63
N ASN A 34 -19.49 8.59 -2.23
CA ASN A 34 -20.09 7.37 -2.77
C ASN A 34 -21.55 7.17 -2.34
N ILE A 35 -21.95 7.66 -1.15
CA ILE A 35 -23.35 7.73 -0.76
C ILE A 35 -24.15 8.64 -1.74
N LYS A 36 -23.60 9.83 -2.07
CA LYS A 36 -24.23 10.74 -3.04
C LYS A 36 -24.30 10.17 -4.47
N ARG A 37 -23.43 9.22 -4.79
CA ARG A 37 -23.38 8.50 -6.07
C ARG A 37 -24.21 7.21 -6.05
N GLU A 38 -24.91 6.92 -4.96
CA GLU A 38 -25.71 5.70 -4.75
C GLU A 38 -24.87 4.41 -4.77
N LEU A 39 -23.57 4.50 -4.52
CA LEU A 39 -22.64 3.37 -4.43
C LEU A 39 -22.59 2.84 -2.98
N TYR A 40 -23.72 2.41 -2.46
CA TYR A 40 -23.88 2.05 -1.05
C TYR A 40 -22.94 0.93 -0.59
N LEU A 41 -22.65 -0.07 -1.44
CA LEU A 41 -21.72 -1.14 -1.13
C LEU A 41 -20.31 -0.59 -0.85
N LEU A 42 -19.79 0.26 -1.76
CA LEU A 42 -18.46 0.83 -1.63
C LEU A 42 -18.41 1.79 -0.43
N ALA A 43 -19.41 2.65 -0.29
CA ALA A 43 -19.52 3.56 0.85
C ALA A 43 -19.52 2.81 2.19
N SER A 44 -20.25 1.69 2.29
CA SER A 44 -20.29 0.85 3.50
C SER A 44 -18.90 0.24 3.79
N LEU A 45 -18.23 -0.30 2.78
CA LEU A 45 -16.88 -0.84 2.93
C LEU A 45 -15.89 0.22 3.41
N GLU A 46 -15.95 1.41 2.83
CA GLU A 46 -15.09 2.55 3.19
C GLU A 46 -15.34 3.01 4.63
N LEU A 47 -16.61 3.10 5.08
CA LEU A 47 -16.96 3.48 6.45
C LEU A 47 -16.52 2.42 7.47
N ILE A 48 -16.79 1.16 7.20
CA ILE A 48 -16.36 0.05 8.07
C ILE A 48 -14.83 0.07 8.18
N TYR A 49 -14.15 0.31 7.06
CA TYR A 49 -12.70 0.32 7.04
C TYR A 49 -12.11 1.57 7.71
N ALA A 50 -12.74 2.73 7.58
CA ALA A 50 -12.38 3.95 8.32
C ALA A 50 -12.56 3.75 9.84
N ALA A 51 -13.65 3.11 10.26
CA ALA A 51 -13.86 2.75 11.67
C ALA A 51 -12.81 1.77 12.18
N PHE A 52 -12.43 0.78 11.37
CA PHE A 52 -11.34 -0.15 11.69
C PHE A 52 -9.99 0.58 11.81
N ALA A 53 -9.69 1.53 10.90
CA ALA A 53 -8.48 2.36 11.00
C ALA A 53 -8.47 3.21 12.27
N ALA A 54 -9.60 3.79 12.67
CA ALA A 54 -9.74 4.53 13.94
C ALA A 54 -9.49 3.63 15.15
N PHE A 55 -10.03 2.40 15.14
CA PHE A 55 -9.76 1.40 16.16
C PHE A 55 -8.25 1.08 16.22
N MET A 56 -7.62 0.82 15.10
CA MET A 56 -6.19 0.52 15.04
C MET A 56 -5.33 1.68 15.54
N LEU A 57 -5.70 2.95 15.27
CA LEU A 57 -5.01 4.14 15.77
C LEU A 57 -4.91 4.17 17.30
N ARG A 58 -5.92 3.62 17.99
CA ARG A 58 -5.94 3.59 19.48
C ARG A 58 -4.85 2.68 20.06
N PHE A 59 -4.45 1.64 19.31
CA PHE A 59 -3.57 0.60 19.81
C PHE A 59 -2.23 0.47 19.06
N VAL A 60 -2.05 1.18 17.95
CA VAL A 60 -0.86 1.06 17.10
C VAL A 60 0.45 1.34 17.85
N ASP A 61 0.40 2.19 18.87
CA ASP A 61 1.60 2.58 19.64
C ASP A 61 2.03 1.54 20.67
N THR A 62 1.10 0.78 21.19
CA THR A 62 1.31 -0.15 22.30
C THR A 62 1.41 -1.61 21.85
N THR A 63 0.99 -1.92 20.62
CA THR A 63 1.00 -3.32 20.15
C THR A 63 2.40 -3.90 20.02
N PRO A 64 2.65 -5.11 20.60
CA PRO A 64 3.92 -5.83 20.39
C PRO A 64 3.98 -6.51 19.01
N HIS A 65 2.84 -6.80 18.38
CA HIS A 65 2.74 -7.56 17.13
C HIS A 65 2.55 -6.67 15.90
N LEU A 66 3.43 -5.66 15.72
CA LEU A 66 3.31 -4.67 14.66
C LEU A 66 3.14 -5.28 13.26
N LYS A 67 3.86 -6.38 12.95
CA LYS A 67 3.76 -7.05 11.65
C LYS A 67 2.36 -7.62 11.40
N ALA A 68 1.75 -8.27 12.39
CA ALA A 68 0.40 -8.83 12.27
C ALA A 68 -0.64 -7.71 12.08
N TRP A 69 -0.50 -6.61 12.82
CA TRP A 69 -1.36 -5.42 12.67
C TRP A 69 -1.20 -4.76 11.30
N THR A 70 0.05 -4.67 10.80
CA THR A 70 0.30 -4.18 9.45
C THR A 70 -0.40 -5.04 8.40
N LEU A 71 -0.31 -6.36 8.51
CA LEU A 71 -0.99 -7.27 7.58
C LEU A 71 -2.52 -7.18 7.69
N ALA A 72 -3.05 -7.12 8.91
CA ALA A 72 -4.48 -6.94 9.17
C ALA A 72 -5.02 -5.62 8.58
N PHE A 73 -4.17 -4.59 8.49
CA PHE A 73 -4.48 -3.35 7.81
C PHE A 73 -4.33 -3.48 6.28
N LEU A 74 -3.19 -3.93 5.77
CA LEU A 74 -2.88 -3.85 4.35
C LEU A 74 -3.76 -4.75 3.49
N VAL A 75 -4.03 -5.98 3.94
CA VAL A 75 -4.78 -6.94 3.12
C VAL A 75 -6.20 -6.44 2.81
N PRO A 76 -7.04 -6.06 3.79
CA PRO A 76 -8.36 -5.51 3.49
C PRO A 76 -8.28 -4.19 2.71
N PHE A 77 -7.28 -3.33 3.00
CA PHE A 77 -7.09 -2.07 2.30
C PHE A 77 -6.90 -2.27 0.80
N PHE A 78 -6.01 -3.17 0.43
CA PHE A 78 -5.76 -3.49 -0.97
C PHE A 78 -6.93 -4.24 -1.63
N CYS A 79 -7.62 -5.11 -0.87
CA CYS A 79 -8.84 -5.73 -1.36
C CYS A 79 -9.93 -4.70 -1.72
N ILE A 80 -10.14 -3.70 -0.86
CA ILE A 80 -11.11 -2.63 -1.13
C ILE A 80 -10.71 -1.83 -2.39
N MET A 81 -9.42 -1.54 -2.58
CA MET A 81 -8.93 -0.88 -3.80
C MET A 81 -9.23 -1.69 -5.07
N VAL A 82 -8.99 -3.01 -5.03
CA VAL A 82 -9.29 -3.89 -6.19
C VAL A 82 -10.79 -3.99 -6.43
N ILE A 83 -11.60 -4.13 -5.36
CA ILE A 83 -13.08 -4.14 -5.46
C ILE A 83 -13.57 -2.82 -6.05
N ALA A 84 -13.07 -1.69 -5.56
CA ALA A 84 -13.44 -0.37 -6.09
C ALA A 84 -13.15 -0.26 -7.60
N LEU A 85 -12.04 -0.84 -8.08
CA LEU A 85 -11.70 -0.83 -9.50
C LEU A 85 -12.66 -1.68 -10.36
N LEU A 86 -13.19 -2.78 -9.80
CA LEU A 86 -14.11 -3.68 -10.50
C LEU A 86 -15.55 -3.17 -10.56
N LEU A 87 -15.95 -2.22 -9.71
CA LEU A 87 -17.31 -1.71 -9.67
C LEU A 87 -17.67 -0.94 -10.96
N PRO A 88 -18.85 -1.19 -11.55
CA PRO A 88 -19.24 -0.61 -12.84
C PRO A 88 -19.24 0.92 -12.90
N GLN A 89 -19.56 1.58 -11.78
CA GLN A 89 -19.63 3.04 -11.69
C GLN A 89 -18.32 3.70 -11.28
N SER A 90 -17.25 2.91 -11.05
CA SER A 90 -15.93 3.45 -10.69
C SER A 90 -15.22 4.04 -11.91
N SER A 91 -14.49 5.13 -11.68
CA SER A 91 -13.63 5.74 -12.68
C SER A 91 -12.33 4.94 -12.83
N PHE A 92 -11.75 4.93 -14.03
CA PHE A 92 -10.41 4.37 -14.27
C PHE A 92 -9.32 5.04 -13.41
N THR A 93 -9.56 6.25 -12.91
CA THR A 93 -8.65 6.97 -12.01
C THR A 93 -8.40 6.25 -10.68
N VAL A 94 -9.27 5.31 -10.27
CA VAL A 94 -9.05 4.43 -9.12
C VAL A 94 -7.75 3.62 -9.25
N PHE A 95 -7.33 3.33 -10.49
CA PHE A 95 -6.06 2.63 -10.73
C PHE A 95 -4.83 3.40 -10.20
N ALA A 96 -4.90 4.72 -10.10
CA ALA A 96 -3.83 5.51 -9.48
C ALA A 96 -3.55 5.09 -8.03
N TRP A 97 -4.58 4.68 -7.27
CA TRP A 97 -4.42 4.14 -5.93
C TRP A 97 -3.77 2.76 -5.91
N ILE A 98 -4.08 1.92 -6.90
CA ILE A 98 -3.45 0.60 -7.07
C ILE A 98 -1.93 0.74 -7.23
N GLN A 99 -1.46 1.77 -7.92
CA GLN A 99 -0.03 2.04 -8.09
C GLN A 99 0.70 2.41 -6.79
N SER A 100 -0.03 2.82 -5.74
CA SER A 100 0.57 3.07 -4.42
C SER A 100 0.89 1.78 -3.65
N ILE A 101 0.31 0.65 -4.04
CA ILE A 101 0.47 -0.65 -3.36
C ILE A 101 1.93 -1.06 -3.17
N PRO A 102 2.82 -1.02 -4.19
CA PRO A 102 4.21 -1.38 -4.01
C PRO A 102 4.91 -0.50 -2.97
N ILE A 103 4.73 0.81 -3.08
CA ILE A 103 5.36 1.78 -2.17
C ILE A 103 4.97 1.47 -0.72
N ILE A 104 3.67 1.35 -0.45
CA ILE A 104 3.14 1.09 0.89
C ILE A 104 3.61 -0.27 1.42
N SER A 105 3.61 -1.29 0.55
CA SER A 105 4.02 -2.64 0.90
C SER A 105 5.49 -2.70 1.32
N TYR A 106 6.38 -2.09 0.56
CA TYR A 106 7.81 -2.06 0.89
C TYR A 106 8.10 -1.25 2.16
N LEU A 107 7.50 -0.07 2.30
CA LEU A 107 7.70 0.79 3.49
C LEU A 107 7.29 0.10 4.79
N LEU A 108 6.22 -0.69 4.77
CA LEU A 108 5.67 -1.32 5.98
C LEU A 108 6.19 -2.73 6.24
N LEU A 109 6.39 -3.54 5.20
CA LEU A 109 6.75 -4.95 5.33
C LEU A 109 8.23 -5.22 5.02
N GLY A 110 8.96 -4.23 4.48
CA GLY A 110 10.34 -4.35 4.05
C GLY A 110 10.50 -5.20 2.79
N LYS A 111 11.76 -5.49 2.43
CA LYS A 111 12.15 -6.07 1.15
C LYS A 111 11.39 -7.36 0.78
N ARG A 112 11.39 -8.37 1.67
CA ARG A 112 10.78 -9.68 1.37
C ARG A 112 9.25 -9.63 1.44
N GLY A 113 8.71 -9.11 2.55
CA GLY A 113 7.26 -9.04 2.76
C GLY A 113 6.60 -8.07 1.79
N GLY A 114 7.22 -6.92 1.57
CA GLY A 114 6.76 -5.91 0.62
C GLY A 114 6.74 -6.42 -0.82
N PHE A 115 7.76 -7.18 -1.24
CA PHE A 115 7.80 -7.77 -2.58
C PHE A 115 6.59 -8.67 -2.85
N TRP A 116 6.33 -9.65 -1.98
CA TRP A 116 5.24 -10.60 -2.21
C TRP A 116 3.86 -9.92 -2.12
N MET A 117 3.69 -9.02 -1.16
CA MET A 117 2.45 -8.25 -1.03
C MET A 117 2.21 -7.39 -2.27
N ALA A 118 3.22 -6.65 -2.71
CA ALA A 118 3.14 -5.81 -3.91
C ALA A 118 2.87 -6.65 -5.16
N LEU A 119 3.60 -7.76 -5.35
CA LEU A 119 3.44 -8.64 -6.51
C LEU A 119 2.02 -9.17 -6.63
N ILE A 120 1.45 -9.67 -5.54
CA ILE A 120 0.09 -10.22 -5.54
C ILE A 120 -0.93 -9.12 -5.87
N PHE A 121 -0.93 -8.04 -5.13
CA PHE A 121 -1.99 -7.03 -5.25
C PHE A 121 -1.85 -6.14 -6.48
N ILE A 122 -0.64 -5.83 -6.94
CA ILE A 122 -0.47 -5.09 -8.19
C ILE A 122 -0.87 -5.96 -9.39
N SER A 123 -0.56 -7.26 -9.38
CA SER A 123 -1.00 -8.18 -10.42
C SER A 123 -2.52 -8.30 -10.45
N LEU A 124 -3.18 -8.42 -9.29
CA LEU A 124 -4.64 -8.40 -9.19
C LEU A 124 -5.22 -7.07 -9.69
N GLY A 125 -4.60 -5.94 -9.36
CA GLY A 125 -5.02 -4.62 -9.81
C GLY A 125 -4.90 -4.44 -11.32
N VAL A 126 -3.77 -4.86 -11.91
CA VAL A 126 -3.56 -4.83 -13.37
C VAL A 126 -4.54 -5.75 -14.08
N LEU A 127 -4.75 -6.96 -13.55
CA LEU A 127 -5.74 -7.89 -14.09
C LEU A 127 -7.16 -7.30 -14.04
N ALA A 128 -7.56 -6.79 -12.88
CA ALA A 128 -8.87 -6.16 -12.69
C ALA A 128 -9.08 -4.97 -13.64
N PHE A 129 -8.04 -4.14 -13.84
CA PHE A 129 -8.08 -3.04 -14.80
C PHE A 129 -8.31 -3.55 -16.22
N ASN A 130 -7.54 -4.54 -16.66
CA ASN A 130 -7.67 -5.08 -18.03
C ASN A 130 -9.04 -5.72 -18.24
N VAL A 131 -9.50 -6.56 -17.31
CA VAL A 131 -10.83 -7.19 -17.39
C VAL A 131 -11.95 -6.16 -17.46
N ARG A 132 -11.80 -5.04 -16.77
CA ARG A 132 -12.86 -4.03 -16.65
C ARG A 132 -12.88 -3.02 -17.79
N TYR A 133 -11.70 -2.58 -18.25
CA TYR A 133 -11.57 -1.44 -19.18
C TYR A 133 -11.09 -1.81 -20.57
N VAL A 134 -10.55 -3.01 -20.76
CA VAL A 134 -10.10 -3.49 -22.07
C VAL A 134 -11.15 -4.48 -22.62
N THR A 135 -12.11 -3.98 -23.36
CA THR A 135 -13.24 -4.78 -23.89
C THR A 135 -12.94 -5.47 -25.20
N GLU A 136 -12.01 -4.92 -25.99
CA GLU A 136 -11.64 -5.41 -27.31
C GLU A 136 -10.13 -5.33 -27.53
N LEU A 137 -9.57 -6.27 -28.31
CA LEU A 137 -8.16 -6.26 -28.71
C LEU A 137 -7.97 -5.33 -29.91
N SER A 138 -7.91 -4.03 -29.67
CA SER A 138 -7.49 -3.02 -30.63
C SER A 138 -6.07 -2.53 -30.34
N LEU A 139 -5.40 -1.88 -31.30
CA LEU A 139 -4.06 -1.30 -31.09
C LEU A 139 -4.06 -0.28 -29.94
N VAL A 140 -5.12 0.52 -29.81
CA VAL A 140 -5.26 1.49 -28.73
C VAL A 140 -5.38 0.78 -27.37
N ASN A 141 -6.19 -0.25 -27.29
CA ASN A 141 -6.37 -1.02 -26.04
C ASN A 141 -5.08 -1.79 -25.67
N MET A 142 -4.34 -2.32 -26.65
CA MET A 142 -3.02 -2.92 -26.41
C MET A 142 -2.02 -1.88 -25.84
N ALA A 143 -2.02 -0.65 -26.33
CA ALA A 143 -1.20 0.42 -25.80
C ALA A 143 -1.60 0.78 -24.36
N VAL A 144 -2.90 0.82 -24.04
CA VAL A 144 -3.41 1.03 -22.66
C VAL A 144 -2.95 -0.09 -21.73
N MET A 145 -3.09 -1.36 -22.16
CA MET A 145 -2.61 -2.52 -21.38
C MET A 145 -1.12 -2.42 -21.09
N ALA A 146 -0.33 -2.11 -22.12
CA ALA A 146 1.13 -1.97 -22.00
C ALA A 146 1.49 -0.84 -21.03
N ASN A 147 0.87 0.34 -21.16
CA ASN A 147 1.12 1.49 -20.29
C ASN A 147 0.78 1.18 -18.82
N VAL A 148 -0.36 0.55 -18.57
CA VAL A 148 -0.79 0.14 -17.22
C VAL A 148 0.18 -0.89 -16.64
N GLY A 149 0.54 -1.91 -17.41
CA GLY A 149 1.48 -2.94 -16.99
C GLY A 149 2.88 -2.41 -16.73
N PHE A 150 3.43 -1.61 -17.66
CA PHE A 150 4.78 -1.04 -17.51
C PHE A 150 4.84 0.00 -16.39
N SER A 151 3.82 0.83 -16.21
CA SER A 151 3.79 1.79 -15.09
C SER A 151 3.77 1.08 -13.73
N ALA A 152 2.96 0.02 -13.60
CA ALA A 152 2.91 -0.79 -12.40
C ALA A 152 4.25 -1.48 -12.11
N LEU A 153 4.89 -2.05 -13.14
CA LEU A 153 6.21 -2.66 -13.07
C LEU A 153 7.28 -1.64 -12.66
N ALA A 154 7.26 -0.44 -13.24
CA ALA A 154 8.20 0.62 -12.92
C ALA A 154 8.09 1.05 -11.44
N VAL A 155 6.87 1.28 -10.95
CA VAL A 155 6.65 1.65 -9.53
C VAL A 155 7.13 0.52 -8.60
N MET A 156 6.86 -0.74 -8.95
CA MET A 156 7.33 -1.89 -8.17
C MET A 156 8.86 -1.99 -8.15
N LEU A 157 9.50 -1.80 -9.31
CA LEU A 157 10.96 -1.83 -9.43
C LEU A 157 11.62 -0.71 -8.63
N PHE A 158 11.14 0.53 -8.78
CA PHE A 158 11.68 1.67 -8.03
C PHE A 158 11.47 1.53 -6.53
N SER A 159 10.32 1.03 -6.09
CA SER A 159 10.07 0.74 -4.68
C SER A 159 11.03 -0.32 -4.12
N HIS A 160 11.33 -1.35 -4.92
CA HIS A 160 12.29 -2.40 -4.56
C HIS A 160 13.72 -1.84 -4.46
N ILE A 161 14.16 -1.06 -5.45
CA ILE A 161 15.50 -0.43 -5.46
C ILE A 161 15.64 0.53 -4.28
N TYR A 162 14.63 1.35 -4.02
CA TYR A 162 14.63 2.29 -2.90
C TYR A 162 14.79 1.57 -1.56
N GLU A 163 13.99 0.52 -1.31
CA GLU A 163 14.05 -0.24 -0.07
C GLU A 163 15.40 -0.94 0.09
N ARG A 164 15.95 -1.48 -1.00
CA ARG A 164 17.30 -2.07 -0.98
C ARG A 164 18.36 -1.04 -0.62
N SER A 165 18.34 0.12 -1.26
CA SER A 165 19.30 1.21 -0.98
C SER A 165 19.18 1.71 0.46
N ARG A 166 17.97 1.75 1.00
CA ARG A 166 17.74 2.13 2.40
C ARG A 166 18.36 1.11 3.36
N ASP A 167 18.13 -0.19 3.13
CA ASP A 167 18.71 -1.26 3.94
C ASP A 167 20.25 -1.23 3.90
N ASP A 168 20.84 -1.05 2.72
CA ASP A 168 22.29 -0.97 2.52
C ASP A 168 22.89 0.26 3.25
N ASN A 169 22.23 1.42 3.20
CA ASN A 169 22.66 2.62 3.91
C ASN A 169 22.56 2.47 5.44
N GLU A 170 21.51 1.82 5.94
CA GLU A 170 21.35 1.55 7.37
C GLU A 170 22.47 0.64 7.89
N GLN A 171 22.84 -0.39 7.13
CA GLN A 171 23.95 -1.29 7.47
C GLN A 171 25.30 -0.54 7.52
N ARG A 172 25.59 0.31 6.53
CA ARG A 172 26.81 1.13 6.52
C ARG A 172 26.91 2.06 7.72
N LEU A 173 25.80 2.68 8.12
CA LEU A 173 25.78 3.55 9.30
C LEU A 173 26.07 2.78 10.58
N ILE A 174 25.59 1.53 10.70
CA ILE A 174 25.85 0.67 11.84
C ILE A 174 27.34 0.28 11.88
N GLU A 175 27.93 -0.08 10.74
CA GLU A 175 29.37 -0.41 10.63
C GLU A 175 30.27 0.76 11.03
N LEU A 176 29.95 1.98 10.55
CA LEU A 176 30.69 3.19 10.90
C LEU A 176 30.61 3.51 12.40
N ALA A 177 29.43 3.42 12.99
CA ALA A 177 29.24 3.65 14.42
C ALA A 177 29.95 2.60 15.29
N GLY A 178 30.09 1.37 14.78
CA GLY A 178 30.82 0.29 15.48
C GLY A 178 32.34 0.46 15.44
N THR A 179 32.89 1.05 14.38
CA THR A 179 34.34 1.30 14.26
C THR A 179 34.81 2.50 15.07
N ASP A 180 33.95 3.53 15.22
CA ASP A 180 34.30 4.75 15.98
C ASP A 180 34.35 4.54 17.51
N SER A 181 33.72 3.47 18.01
CA SER A 181 33.75 3.11 19.44
C SER A 181 35.01 2.34 19.88
N LEU A 182 35.94 2.02 18.95
CA LEU A 182 37.17 1.27 19.22
C LEU A 182 38.44 2.13 19.13
N THR A 183 38.34 3.40 18.76
CA THR A 183 39.38 4.43 18.81
C THR A 183 39.16 5.37 20.00
#